data_d6b528474777d222b02295adbacd848b
#
_entry.id   d6b528474777d222b02295adbacd848b
#
_cell.length_a   1.000
_cell.length_b   1.000
_cell.length_c   1.000
_cell.angle_alpha   90.00
_cell.angle_beta   90.00
_cell.angle_gamma   90.00
#
_symmetry.space_group_name_H-M   'P 1'
#
loop_
_entity.id
_entity.type
_entity.pdbx_description
1 polymer ?
#
loop_
_entity_poly.entity_id
_entity_poly.type
_entity_poly.pdbx_seq_one_letter_code
_entity_poly.pdbx_strand_id
1 'polypeptide(L)'
;MRGLNNISDPNLLIGSASSDDAAVYRISDEIALVQTLDFFTPIVDDPYLFGQIAAANSLSDVYAMGGKPITAMNIVAVPTDHLDLDTINMILRGGADKVAEAECSLSGGHTVQNPEPLY
;
A
#
# COMPACT_ATOMS: atom_id res chain seq x y z
N MET A 1 -10.85 -16.57 1.35
CA MET A 1 -12.03 -15.70 1.11
C MET A 1 -13.30 -16.49 0.75
N ARG A 2 -13.37 -17.74 1.19
CA ARG A 2 -14.55 -18.57 0.97
C ARG A 2 -15.70 -18.14 1.89
N GLY A 3 -16.94 -18.25 1.41
CA GLY A 3 -18.13 -17.94 2.19
C GLY A 3 -18.52 -16.47 2.29
N LEU A 4 -17.77 -15.60 1.61
CA LEU A 4 -18.13 -14.19 1.54
C LEU A 4 -19.10 -13.93 0.40
N ASN A 5 -20.11 -13.11 0.68
CA ASN A 5 -20.98 -12.63 -0.37
C ASN A 5 -20.21 -11.69 -1.28
N ASN A 6 -20.28 -11.93 -2.57
CA ASN A 6 -19.57 -11.12 -3.55
C ASN A 6 -20.53 -10.74 -4.69
N ILE A 7 -20.54 -9.47 -5.02
CA ILE A 7 -21.33 -8.97 -6.14
C ILE A 7 -20.56 -9.26 -7.41
N SER A 8 -21.22 -9.90 -8.36
CA SER A 8 -20.62 -10.14 -9.68
C SER A 8 -20.60 -8.84 -10.47
N ASP A 9 -19.41 -8.43 -10.89
CA ASP A 9 -19.20 -7.22 -11.68
C ASP A 9 -18.32 -7.56 -12.88
N PRO A 10 -18.83 -7.45 -14.12
CA PRO A 10 -18.06 -7.78 -15.31
C PRO A 10 -16.86 -6.84 -15.54
N ASN A 11 -16.84 -5.67 -14.90
CA ASN A 11 -15.72 -4.74 -14.98
C ASN A 11 -14.57 -5.11 -14.04
N LEU A 12 -14.81 -5.97 -13.05
CA LEU A 12 -13.74 -6.48 -12.20
C LEU A 12 -13.03 -7.60 -12.94
N LEU A 13 -11.94 -7.26 -13.60
CA LEU A 13 -11.20 -8.18 -14.46
C LEU A 13 -10.37 -9.17 -13.65
N ILE A 14 -9.76 -8.69 -12.55
CA ILE A 14 -9.01 -9.52 -11.61
C ILE A 14 -9.44 -9.09 -10.20
N GLY A 15 -9.86 -10.05 -9.41
CA GLY A 15 -10.35 -9.79 -8.06
C GLY A 15 -9.96 -10.90 -7.09
N SER A 16 -10.62 -10.94 -5.94
CA SER A 16 -10.30 -11.87 -4.85
C SER A 16 -10.36 -13.34 -5.25
N ALA A 17 -11.14 -13.68 -6.25
CA ALA A 17 -11.32 -15.08 -6.68
C ALA A 17 -10.08 -15.66 -7.36
N SER A 18 -9.24 -14.82 -7.95
CA SER A 18 -8.05 -15.26 -8.70
C SER A 18 -6.76 -15.25 -7.85
N SER A 19 -6.81 -14.70 -6.64
CA SER A 19 -5.66 -14.63 -5.72
C SER A 19 -4.42 -13.95 -6.33
N ASP A 20 -4.63 -12.97 -7.19
CA ASP A 20 -3.54 -12.20 -7.80
C ASP A 20 -3.04 -11.09 -6.87
N ASP A 21 -1.90 -10.48 -7.21
CA ASP A 21 -1.23 -9.47 -6.40
C ASP A 21 -2.06 -8.21 -6.22
N ALA A 22 -2.96 -7.91 -7.14
CA ALA A 22 -3.78 -6.71 -7.10
C ALA A 22 -5.13 -6.95 -7.77
N ALA A 23 -6.08 -6.09 -7.48
CA ALA A 23 -7.35 -6.05 -8.20
C ALA A 23 -7.18 -5.19 -9.47
N VAL A 24 -7.83 -5.61 -10.55
CA VAL A 24 -7.85 -4.85 -11.80
C VAL A 24 -9.31 -4.61 -12.17
N TYR A 25 -9.68 -3.34 -12.29
CA TYR A 25 -11.05 -2.92 -12.56
C TYR A 25 -11.10 -2.07 -13.83
N ARG A 26 -11.95 -2.47 -14.79
CA ARG A 26 -12.10 -1.72 -16.03
C ARG A 26 -12.94 -0.46 -15.79
N ILE A 27 -12.36 0.68 -16.12
CA ILE A 27 -13.04 1.98 -16.03
C ILE A 27 -13.68 2.33 -17.38
N SER A 28 -12.99 2.03 -18.48
CA SER A 28 -13.47 2.26 -19.84
C SER A 28 -12.90 1.19 -20.75
N ASP A 29 -13.21 1.26 -22.05
CA ASP A 29 -12.66 0.29 -23.01
C ASP A 29 -11.13 0.35 -23.10
N GLU A 30 -10.53 1.49 -22.72
CA GLU A 30 -9.10 1.73 -22.86
C GLU A 30 -8.37 1.83 -21.53
N ILE A 31 -9.08 1.96 -20.41
CA ILE A 31 -8.47 2.23 -19.09
C ILE A 31 -8.94 1.20 -18.07
N ALA A 32 -7.98 0.63 -17.38
CA ALA A 32 -8.24 -0.20 -16.21
C ALA A 32 -7.48 0.34 -15.00
N LEU A 33 -8.07 0.20 -13.83
CA LEU A 33 -7.50 0.62 -12.56
C LEU A 33 -6.92 -0.60 -11.84
N VAL A 34 -5.67 -0.50 -11.44
CA VAL A 34 -5.00 -1.51 -10.62
C VAL A 34 -4.98 -0.99 -9.18
N GLN A 35 -5.51 -1.79 -8.25
CA GLN A 35 -5.56 -1.43 -6.84
C GLN A 35 -4.91 -2.51 -6.00
N THR A 36 -4.04 -2.10 -5.09
CA THR A 36 -3.39 -3.01 -4.15
C THR A 36 -3.27 -2.35 -2.78
N LEU A 37 -3.20 -3.18 -1.76
CA LEU A 37 -2.97 -2.78 -0.38
C LEU A 37 -2.07 -3.80 0.26
N ASP A 38 -1.01 -3.35 0.91
CA ASP A 38 -0.08 -4.22 1.61
C ASP A 38 0.54 -3.50 2.80
N PHE A 39 0.85 -4.25 3.85
CA PHE A 39 1.53 -3.71 5.01
C PHE A 39 2.20 -4.86 5.78
N PHE A 40 3.20 -4.53 6.57
CA PHE A 40 3.85 -5.51 7.43
C PHE A 40 4.51 -4.84 8.63
N THR A 41 4.90 -5.67 9.61
CA THR A 41 5.68 -5.22 10.77
C THR A 41 7.11 -4.90 10.34
N PRO A 42 7.86 -4.10 11.13
CA PRO A 42 9.24 -3.78 10.80
C PRO A 42 10.10 -5.03 10.68
N ILE A 43 10.78 -5.15 9.56
CA ILE A 43 11.73 -6.23 9.29
C ILE A 43 13.17 -5.74 9.38
N VAL A 44 13.37 -4.44 9.60
CA VAL A 44 14.67 -3.79 9.79
C VAL A 44 14.55 -2.79 10.94
N ASP A 45 15.68 -2.45 11.56
CA ASP A 45 15.69 -1.53 12.70
C ASP A 45 15.68 -0.06 12.29
N ASP A 46 16.14 0.26 11.07
CA ASP A 46 16.17 1.63 10.55
C ASP A 46 14.76 2.07 10.14
N PRO A 47 14.17 3.06 10.81
CA PRO A 47 12.80 3.48 10.48
C PRO A 47 12.66 4.06 9.07
N TYR A 48 13.65 4.80 8.58
CA TYR A 48 13.62 5.32 7.22
C TYR A 48 13.63 4.18 6.19
N LEU A 49 14.51 3.20 6.40
CA LEU A 49 14.59 2.03 5.52
C LEU A 49 13.32 1.18 5.58
N PHE A 50 12.72 1.04 6.76
CA PHE A 50 11.44 0.36 6.89
C PHE A 50 10.37 1.03 6.03
N GLY A 51 10.27 2.35 6.09
CA GLY A 51 9.33 3.10 5.24
C GLY A 51 9.58 2.87 3.76
N GLN A 52 10.85 2.89 3.33
CA GLN A 52 11.19 2.64 1.93
C GLN A 52 10.80 1.23 1.49
N ILE A 53 11.06 0.22 2.32
CA ILE A 53 10.75 -1.17 2.01
C ILE A 53 9.23 -1.37 1.92
N ALA A 54 8.48 -0.81 2.85
CA ALA A 54 7.02 -0.91 2.85
C ALA A 54 6.42 -0.32 1.57
N ALA A 55 6.87 0.87 1.18
CA ALA A 55 6.41 1.50 -0.05
C ALA A 55 6.82 0.71 -1.29
N ALA A 56 8.07 0.26 -1.35
CA ALA A 56 8.55 -0.54 -2.48
C ALA A 56 7.75 -1.83 -2.63
N ASN A 57 7.42 -2.49 -1.52
CA ASN A 57 6.62 -3.71 -1.54
C ASN A 57 5.23 -3.46 -2.11
N SER A 58 4.57 -2.39 -1.67
CA SER A 58 3.24 -2.04 -2.19
C SER A 58 3.28 -1.66 -3.67
N LEU A 59 4.28 -0.89 -4.07
CA LEU A 59 4.43 -0.49 -5.48
C LEU A 59 4.72 -1.69 -6.38
N SER A 60 5.43 -2.69 -5.88
CA SER A 60 5.79 -3.88 -6.67
C SER A 60 4.56 -4.64 -7.16
N ASP A 61 3.49 -4.66 -6.38
CA ASP A 61 2.25 -5.33 -6.78
C ASP A 61 1.59 -4.64 -7.98
N VAL A 62 1.69 -3.32 -8.06
CA VAL A 62 1.19 -2.56 -9.23
C VAL A 62 2.04 -2.88 -10.45
N TYR A 63 3.36 -2.88 -10.31
CA TYR A 63 4.26 -3.21 -11.42
C TYR A 63 4.09 -4.65 -11.89
N ALA A 64 3.85 -5.58 -10.97
CA ALA A 64 3.62 -6.98 -11.30
C ALA A 64 2.40 -7.18 -12.20
N MET A 65 1.41 -6.30 -12.07
CA MET A 65 0.21 -6.32 -12.91
C MET A 65 0.35 -5.49 -14.20
N GLY A 66 1.55 -4.99 -14.49
CA GLY A 66 1.80 -4.16 -15.65
C GLY A 66 1.28 -2.73 -15.53
N GLY A 67 0.93 -2.33 -14.32
CA GLY A 67 0.38 -1.00 -14.06
C GLY A 67 1.43 0.06 -13.83
N LYS A 68 1.01 1.32 -13.90
CA LYS A 68 1.82 2.48 -13.53
C LYS A 68 1.23 3.09 -12.27
N PRO A 69 2.00 3.19 -11.17
CA PRO A 69 1.52 3.85 -9.95
C PRO A 69 1.20 5.32 -10.22
N ILE A 70 0.04 5.77 -9.76
CA ILE A 70 -0.41 7.15 -9.96
C ILE A 70 -0.57 7.84 -8.61
N THR A 71 -1.25 7.18 -7.67
CA THR A 71 -1.47 7.69 -6.33
C THR A 71 -1.18 6.61 -5.31
N ALA A 72 -0.80 7.04 -4.12
CA ALA A 72 -0.60 6.17 -2.97
C ALA A 72 -1.19 6.82 -1.73
N MET A 73 -1.64 6.00 -0.80
CA MET A 73 -2.11 6.43 0.51
C MET A 73 -1.38 5.65 1.58
N ASN A 74 -1.03 6.32 2.67
CA ASN A 74 -0.36 5.69 3.80
C ASN A 74 -1.38 5.14 4.80
N ILE A 75 -1.12 3.95 5.29
CA ILE A 75 -1.72 3.46 6.52
C ILE A 75 -0.57 3.16 7.46
N VAL A 76 -0.52 3.83 8.61
CA VAL A 76 0.49 3.59 9.62
C VAL A 76 -0.16 3.33 10.97
N ALA A 77 0.20 2.23 11.58
CA ALA A 77 -0.24 1.87 12.92
C ALA A 77 1.00 1.78 13.80
N VAL A 78 1.04 2.56 14.86
CA VAL A 78 2.24 2.69 15.70
C VAL A 78 1.88 2.75 17.18
N PRO A 79 2.76 2.24 18.07
CA PRO A 79 2.59 2.41 19.51
C PRO A 79 3.02 3.82 19.91
N THR A 80 2.10 4.78 19.84
CA THR A 80 2.38 6.19 20.13
C THR A 80 2.89 6.43 21.56
N ASP A 81 2.68 5.47 22.46
CA ASP A 81 3.18 5.52 23.83
C ASP A 81 4.67 5.24 23.93
N HIS A 82 5.24 4.53 22.97
CA HIS A 82 6.59 4.00 23.01
C HIS A 82 7.50 4.50 21.89
N LEU A 83 6.92 4.87 20.75
CA LEU A 83 7.67 5.45 19.64
C LEU A 83 7.57 6.96 19.65
N ASP A 84 8.70 7.64 19.50
CA ASP A 84 8.69 9.09 19.41
C ASP A 84 8.26 9.55 18.01
N LEU A 85 7.87 10.82 17.93
CA LEU A 85 7.42 11.42 16.67
C LEU A 85 8.51 11.41 15.60
N ASP A 86 9.77 11.57 15.99
CA ASP A 86 10.88 11.58 15.03
C ASP A 86 11.00 10.23 14.32
N THR A 87 10.85 9.14 15.07
CA THR A 87 10.88 7.79 14.49
C THR A 87 9.72 7.57 13.52
N ILE A 88 8.52 7.98 13.90
CA ILE A 88 7.33 7.87 13.05
C ILE A 88 7.53 8.71 11.78
N ASN A 89 8.04 9.92 11.91
CA ASN A 89 8.31 10.80 10.77
C ASN A 89 9.36 10.21 9.83
N MET A 90 10.37 9.51 10.35
CA MET A 90 11.37 8.85 9.52
C MET A 90 10.77 7.71 8.69
N ILE A 91 9.85 6.93 9.27
CA ILE A 91 9.12 5.90 8.52
C ILE A 91 8.33 6.52 7.38
N LEU A 92 7.55 7.54 7.68
CA LEU A 92 6.72 8.23 6.69
C LEU A 92 7.57 8.90 5.60
N ARG A 93 8.71 9.48 5.98
CA ARG A 93 9.63 10.08 5.01
C ARG A 93 10.21 9.03 4.07
N GLY A 94 10.61 7.88 4.60
CA GLY A 94 11.11 6.78 3.78
C GLY A 94 10.08 6.32 2.76
N GLY A 95 8.84 6.17 3.19
CA GLY A 95 7.74 5.84 2.29
C GLY A 95 7.48 6.90 1.24
N ALA A 96 7.44 8.16 1.65
CA ALA A 96 7.20 9.29 0.74
C ALA A 96 8.30 9.43 -0.32
N ASP A 97 9.56 9.26 0.09
CA ASP A 97 10.68 9.34 -0.85
C ASP A 97 10.63 8.21 -1.89
N LYS A 98 10.25 7.01 -1.47
CA LYS A 98 10.12 5.87 -2.39
C LYS A 98 8.94 6.07 -3.35
N VAL A 99 7.82 6.58 -2.87
CA VAL A 99 6.66 6.92 -3.70
C VAL A 99 7.02 7.99 -4.73
N ALA A 100 7.77 9.02 -4.31
CA ALA A 100 8.24 10.07 -5.22
C ALA A 100 9.20 9.52 -6.28
N GLU A 101 10.07 8.58 -5.91
CA GLU A 101 10.98 7.91 -6.84
C GLU A 101 10.22 7.18 -7.95
N ALA A 102 9.05 6.65 -7.64
CA ALA A 102 8.16 5.99 -8.61
C ALA A 102 7.32 6.98 -9.43
N GLU A 103 7.52 8.28 -9.25
CA GLU A 103 6.73 9.34 -9.90
C GLU A 103 5.24 9.22 -9.55
N CYS A 104 4.94 8.80 -8.33
CA CYS A 104 3.61 8.57 -7.82
C CYS A 104 3.28 9.64 -6.78
N SER A 105 2.04 10.10 -6.75
CA SER A 105 1.60 11.15 -5.82
C SER A 105 1.10 10.53 -4.52
N LEU A 106 1.65 10.99 -3.40
CA LEU A 106 1.16 10.60 -2.10
C LEU A 106 -0.08 11.44 -1.77
N SER A 107 -1.22 10.77 -1.60
CA SER A 107 -2.54 11.43 -1.54
C SER A 107 -3.11 11.52 -0.13
N GLY A 108 -2.33 11.18 0.89
CA GLY A 108 -2.79 11.18 2.26
C GLY A 108 -2.68 9.81 2.91
N GLY A 109 -3.56 9.54 3.85
CA GLY A 109 -3.53 8.26 4.55
C GLY A 109 -4.24 8.31 5.89
N HIS A 110 -3.93 7.34 6.74
CA HIS A 110 -4.55 7.20 8.05
C HIS A 110 -3.54 6.67 9.06
N THR A 111 -3.54 7.28 10.24
CA THR A 111 -2.66 6.86 11.35
C THR A 111 -3.52 6.35 12.49
N VAL A 112 -3.20 5.19 13.01
CA VAL A 112 -3.88 4.60 14.17
C VAL A 112 -2.85 4.16 15.21
N GLN A 113 -3.30 4.10 16.47
CA GLN A 113 -2.49 3.55 17.53
C GLN A 113 -2.61 2.03 17.51
N ASN A 114 -1.47 1.36 17.66
CA ASN A 114 -1.40 -0.11 17.70
C ASN A 114 -0.18 -0.53 18.52
N PRO A 115 -0.28 -1.61 19.31
CA PRO A 115 0.87 -2.07 20.12
C PRO A 115 2.12 -2.37 19.31
N GLU A 116 1.98 -2.81 18.05
CA GLU A 116 3.09 -3.09 17.17
C GLU A 116 3.06 -2.16 15.96
N PRO A 117 4.24 -1.65 15.50
CA PRO A 117 4.29 -0.85 14.28
C PRO A 117 3.87 -1.64 13.05
N LEU A 118 3.07 -0.99 12.20
CA LEU A 118 2.68 -1.50 10.88
C LEU A 118 2.75 -0.35 9.87
N TYR A 119 3.25 -0.61 8.70
CA TYR A 119 3.28 0.38 7.63
C TYR A 119 3.25 -0.29 6.26
#